data_d7afa4dc3e9f6fe86d38d5e0064873a9
#
_entry.id   d7afa4dc3e9f6fe86d38d5e0064873a9
#
_cell.length_a   1.000
_cell.length_b   1.000
_cell.length_c   1.000
_cell.angle_alpha   90.00
_cell.angle_beta   90.00
_cell.angle_gamma   90.00
#
_symmetry.space_group_name_H-M   'P 1'
#
loop_
_entity.id
_entity.type
_entity.pdbx_description
1 polymer ?
#
loop_
_entity_poly.entity_id
_entity_poly.type
_entity_poly.pdbx_seq_one_letter_code
_entity_poly.pdbx_strand_id
1 'polypeptide(L)'
;MKKLCMLLFLMMVPAAAWSGEWLLDGNRSDVNFVSVKKESVAEVHHFNGLSGVIQEHHAEIAIDLSSIESGIAIRNQRMQSMLFEVSRFASAKISVDLSGVNYEALKVGESVTLQLPLLLDLHGIKRPVVADVQLIAVADGLLVTSRQPVIVKAAEFGLDGGIEALRQIASLPSIAHAVPVFFHLQFIRSR
;
A
#
# COMPACT_ATOMS: atom_id res chain seq x y z
N MET A 1 22.81 -17.85 -69.03
CA MET A 1 22.16 -18.48 -67.86
C MET A 1 22.53 -17.69 -66.63
N LYS A 2 21.68 -16.75 -66.21
CA LYS A 2 21.94 -15.85 -65.03
C LYS A 2 21.27 -16.48 -63.82
N LYS A 3 22.04 -16.92 -62.83
CA LYS A 3 21.56 -17.44 -61.55
C LYS A 3 21.18 -16.24 -60.62
N LEU A 4 19.89 -16.09 -60.38
CA LEU A 4 19.34 -15.10 -59.45
C LEU A 4 19.48 -15.67 -58.01
N CYS A 5 20.39 -15.14 -57.22
CA CYS A 5 20.54 -15.46 -55.78
C CYS A 5 19.56 -14.59 -55.00
N MET A 6 18.45 -15.19 -54.55
CA MET A 6 17.45 -14.51 -53.71
C MET A 6 17.89 -14.60 -52.26
N LEU A 7 18.42 -13.49 -51.74
CA LEU A 7 18.79 -13.35 -50.33
C LEU A 7 17.55 -13.17 -49.46
N LEU A 8 17.20 -14.22 -48.71
CA LEU A 8 16.10 -14.18 -47.74
C LEU A 8 16.58 -13.41 -46.49
N PHE A 9 16.16 -12.15 -46.36
CA PHE A 9 16.43 -11.33 -45.19
C PHE A 9 15.44 -11.71 -44.05
N LEU A 10 15.89 -12.57 -43.13
CA LEU A 10 15.11 -12.96 -41.97
C LEU A 10 15.02 -11.75 -41.02
N MET A 11 13.90 -11.03 -41.04
CA MET A 11 13.61 -9.99 -40.06
C MET A 11 13.43 -10.63 -38.68
N MET A 12 14.45 -10.51 -37.82
CA MET A 12 14.40 -10.83 -36.42
C MET A 12 13.57 -9.73 -35.71
N VAL A 13 12.28 -9.97 -35.51
CA VAL A 13 11.43 -9.10 -34.69
C VAL A 13 11.91 -9.28 -33.24
N PRO A 14 12.39 -8.23 -32.55
CA PRO A 14 12.70 -8.37 -31.14
C PRO A 14 11.43 -8.72 -30.39
N ALA A 15 11.42 -9.86 -29.71
CA ALA A 15 10.38 -10.16 -28.73
C ALA A 15 10.49 -9.09 -27.64
N ALA A 16 9.54 -8.15 -27.61
CA ALA A 16 9.37 -7.26 -26.49
C ALA A 16 9.13 -8.15 -25.27
N ALA A 17 10.09 -8.20 -24.35
CA ALA A 17 9.88 -8.79 -23.05
C ALA A 17 8.79 -7.94 -22.39
N TRP A 18 7.57 -8.46 -22.33
CA TRP A 18 6.52 -7.89 -21.50
C TRP A 18 6.95 -8.10 -20.07
N SER A 19 7.47 -7.08 -19.42
CA SER A 19 7.60 -7.07 -17.96
C SER A 19 6.17 -7.15 -17.42
N GLY A 20 5.82 -8.29 -16.84
CA GLY A 20 4.44 -8.51 -16.37
C GLY A 20 4.11 -7.49 -15.30
N GLU A 21 3.09 -6.69 -15.54
CA GLU A 21 2.51 -5.79 -14.55
C GLU A 21 1.74 -6.61 -13.51
N TRP A 22 1.87 -6.26 -12.23
CA TRP A 22 1.12 -6.87 -11.13
C TRP A 22 0.15 -5.84 -10.59
N LEU A 23 -1.13 -6.19 -10.54
CA LEU A 23 -2.19 -5.31 -10.05
C LEU A 23 -2.63 -5.73 -8.65
N LEU A 24 -2.81 -4.76 -7.76
CA LEU A 24 -3.38 -5.01 -6.44
C LEU A 24 -4.85 -5.41 -6.56
N ASP A 25 -5.21 -6.56 -6.02
CA ASP A 25 -6.60 -6.96 -5.84
C ASP A 25 -7.13 -6.35 -4.53
N GLY A 26 -7.83 -5.23 -4.63
CA GLY A 26 -8.36 -4.50 -3.48
C GLY A 26 -9.38 -5.32 -2.67
N ASN A 27 -10.07 -6.31 -3.29
CA ASN A 27 -11.04 -7.15 -2.57
C ASN A 27 -10.36 -8.25 -1.72
N ARG A 28 -9.10 -8.56 -2.01
CA ARG A 28 -8.28 -9.55 -1.28
C ARG A 28 -7.13 -8.88 -0.53
N SER A 29 -7.23 -7.57 -0.32
CA SER A 29 -6.22 -6.77 0.35
C SER A 29 -6.82 -5.98 1.50
N ASP A 30 -6.06 -5.83 2.58
CA ASP A 30 -6.45 -5.11 3.77
C ASP A 30 -5.35 -4.16 4.22
N VAL A 31 -5.74 -2.96 4.64
CA VAL A 31 -4.90 -2.05 5.43
C VAL A 31 -5.67 -1.67 6.68
N ASN A 32 -5.15 -2.09 7.84
CA ASN A 32 -5.76 -1.91 9.14
C ASN A 32 -4.90 -1.03 10.02
N PHE A 33 -5.51 -0.20 10.86
CA PHE A 33 -4.79 0.53 11.88
C PHE A 33 -5.49 0.46 13.24
N VAL A 34 -4.70 0.58 14.30
CA VAL A 34 -5.21 0.53 15.67
C VAL A 34 -5.22 1.93 16.26
N SER A 35 -6.40 2.40 16.64
CA SER A 35 -6.59 3.62 17.42
C SER A 35 -6.73 3.27 18.90
N VAL A 36 -5.99 3.95 19.77
CA VAL A 36 -6.10 3.78 21.23
C VAL A 36 -6.65 5.05 21.84
N LYS A 37 -7.76 4.94 22.55
CA LYS A 37 -8.40 6.04 23.26
C LYS A 37 -8.51 5.71 24.76
N LYS A 38 -8.67 6.73 25.60
CA LYS A 38 -8.80 6.57 27.07
C LYS A 38 -7.65 5.71 27.64
N GLU A 39 -6.42 5.88 27.07
CA GLU A 39 -5.20 5.17 27.45
C GLU A 39 -5.18 3.65 27.19
N SER A 40 -6.32 2.97 27.18
CA SER A 40 -6.38 1.50 27.15
C SER A 40 -7.43 0.92 26.21
N VAL A 41 -8.30 1.73 25.60
CA VAL A 41 -9.33 1.23 24.68
C VAL A 41 -8.81 1.23 23.26
N ALA A 42 -8.42 0.06 22.78
CA ALA A 42 -7.96 -0.14 21.41
C ALA A 42 -9.13 -0.51 20.48
N GLU A 43 -9.18 0.10 19.30
CA GLU A 43 -10.15 -0.19 18.25
C GLU A 43 -9.42 -0.34 16.93
N VAL A 44 -9.79 -1.36 16.15
CA VAL A 44 -9.24 -1.58 14.81
C VAL A 44 -10.14 -0.89 13.79
N HIS A 45 -9.54 -0.16 12.87
CA HIS A 45 -10.19 0.47 11.74
C HIS A 45 -9.49 0.03 10.46
N HIS A 46 -10.16 0.12 9.31
CA HIS A 46 -9.60 -0.29 8.03
C HIS A 46 -10.03 0.63 6.89
N PHE A 47 -9.36 0.46 5.75
CA PHE A 47 -9.71 1.13 4.50
C PHE A 47 -10.18 0.10 3.48
N ASN A 48 -11.33 0.35 2.84
CA ASN A 48 -11.91 -0.53 1.82
C ASN A 48 -11.44 -0.20 0.39
N GLY A 49 -10.93 1.02 0.16
CA GLY A 49 -10.50 1.49 -1.16
C GLY A 49 -8.99 1.37 -1.30
N LEU A 50 -8.51 0.25 -1.85
CA LEU A 50 -7.10 0.00 -2.10
C LEU A 50 -6.87 -0.23 -3.59
N SER A 51 -5.82 0.36 -4.14
CA SER A 51 -5.34 0.12 -5.49
C SER A 51 -3.83 0.15 -5.54
N GLY A 52 -3.23 -0.47 -6.54
CA GLY A 52 -1.78 -0.44 -6.67
C GLY A 52 -1.30 -1.25 -7.86
N VAL A 53 -0.04 -1.04 -8.19
CA VAL A 53 0.65 -1.70 -9.29
C VAL A 53 2.10 -1.95 -8.92
N ILE A 54 2.64 -3.08 -9.38
CA ILE A 54 4.09 -3.29 -9.43
C ILE A 54 4.46 -3.36 -10.92
N GLN A 55 5.30 -2.45 -11.35
CA GLN A 55 5.78 -2.36 -12.72
C GLN A 55 7.28 -2.01 -12.70
N GLU A 56 8.10 -2.66 -13.55
CA GLU A 56 9.52 -2.38 -13.69
C GLU A 56 10.26 -2.30 -12.33
N HIS A 57 9.95 -3.22 -11.40
CA HIS A 57 10.49 -3.25 -10.03
C HIS A 57 10.14 -2.04 -9.17
N HIS A 58 9.10 -1.30 -9.53
CA HIS A 58 8.56 -0.22 -8.72
C HIS A 58 7.14 -0.54 -8.30
N ALA A 59 6.85 -0.47 -6.99
CA ALA A 59 5.51 -0.65 -6.47
C ALA A 59 4.91 0.71 -6.09
N GLU A 60 3.70 0.97 -6.58
CA GLU A 60 2.88 2.10 -6.14
C GLU A 60 1.56 1.57 -5.57
N ILE A 61 1.21 1.99 -4.36
CA ILE A 61 -0.05 1.66 -3.70
C ILE A 61 -0.75 2.96 -3.32
N ALA A 62 -2.05 3.03 -3.55
CA ALA A 62 -2.90 4.13 -3.12
C ALA A 62 -4.01 3.60 -2.21
N ILE A 63 -4.22 4.30 -1.10
CA ILE A 63 -5.28 4.06 -0.12
C ILE A 63 -6.26 5.22 -0.23
N ASP A 64 -7.49 4.97 -0.64
CA ASP A 64 -8.56 5.97 -0.61
C ASP A 64 -8.93 6.28 0.84
N LEU A 65 -8.60 7.47 1.33
CA LEU A 65 -8.87 7.89 2.70
C LEU A 65 -10.35 8.09 2.99
N SER A 66 -11.18 8.28 1.94
CA SER A 66 -12.64 8.34 2.10
C SER A 66 -13.28 6.99 2.38
N SER A 67 -12.55 5.89 2.12
CA SER A 67 -13.00 4.52 2.34
C SER A 67 -12.81 4.02 3.77
N ILE A 68 -12.42 4.90 4.70
CA ILE A 68 -12.25 4.57 6.11
C ILE A 68 -13.51 3.94 6.71
N GLU A 69 -13.34 2.82 7.40
CA GLU A 69 -14.41 2.13 8.11
C GLU A 69 -14.02 1.85 9.57
N SER A 70 -14.84 2.31 10.46
CA SER A 70 -14.66 2.18 11.90
C SER A 70 -15.82 1.51 12.61
N GLY A 71 -16.83 1.03 11.87
CA GLY A 71 -18.09 0.50 12.40
C GLY A 71 -19.08 1.58 12.86
N ILE A 72 -18.74 2.88 12.74
CA ILE A 72 -19.59 3.99 13.18
C ILE A 72 -19.59 5.09 12.12
N ALA A 73 -20.69 5.24 11.39
CA ALA A 73 -20.77 6.14 10.23
C ALA A 73 -20.40 7.60 10.54
N ILE A 74 -20.88 8.16 11.66
CA ILE A 74 -20.55 9.54 12.04
C ILE A 74 -19.05 9.70 12.38
N ARG A 75 -18.41 8.66 12.89
CA ARG A 75 -16.96 8.66 13.15
C ARG A 75 -16.18 8.63 11.85
N ASN A 76 -16.62 7.81 10.87
CA ASN A 76 -16.03 7.78 9.54
C ASN A 76 -16.06 9.18 8.89
N GLN A 77 -17.22 9.83 8.89
CA GLN A 77 -17.38 11.20 8.37
C GLN A 77 -16.46 12.22 9.07
N ARG A 78 -16.33 12.14 10.39
CA ARG A 78 -15.44 13.02 11.17
C ARG A 78 -13.98 12.77 10.85
N MET A 79 -13.55 11.51 10.74
CA MET A 79 -12.18 11.19 10.33
C MET A 79 -11.89 11.66 8.90
N GLN A 80 -12.83 11.50 7.97
CA GLN A 80 -12.69 12.00 6.61
C GLN A 80 -12.53 13.52 6.57
N SER A 81 -13.35 14.26 7.31
CA SER A 81 -13.37 15.73 7.23
C SER A 81 -12.35 16.42 8.11
N MET A 82 -12.09 15.89 9.32
CA MET A 82 -11.30 16.59 10.36
C MET A 82 -9.89 16.02 10.53
N LEU A 83 -9.69 14.72 10.26
CA LEU A 83 -8.38 14.08 10.41
C LEU A 83 -7.65 14.05 9.07
N PHE A 84 -8.25 13.42 8.07
CA PHE A 84 -7.62 13.23 6.76
C PHE A 84 -7.84 14.39 5.79
N GLU A 85 -8.83 15.25 6.04
CA GLU A 85 -9.23 16.34 5.13
C GLU A 85 -9.34 15.85 3.67
N VAL A 86 -10.15 14.80 3.44
CA VAL A 86 -10.20 14.05 2.18
C VAL A 86 -10.53 14.91 0.95
N SER A 87 -11.18 16.06 1.13
CA SER A 87 -11.41 17.03 0.06
C SER A 87 -10.12 17.66 -0.48
N ARG A 88 -9.04 17.64 0.28
CA ARG A 88 -7.70 18.17 -0.08
C ARG A 88 -6.71 17.01 -0.31
N PHE A 89 -6.81 15.96 0.46
CA PHE A 89 -5.91 14.81 0.49
C PHE A 89 -6.72 13.53 0.34
N ALA A 90 -7.16 13.23 -0.88
CA ALA A 90 -8.07 12.12 -1.14
C ALA A 90 -7.45 10.73 -0.86
N SER A 91 -6.12 10.62 -0.96
CA SER A 91 -5.44 9.32 -0.81
C SER A 91 -4.12 9.44 -0.05
N ALA A 92 -3.74 8.38 0.66
CA ALA A 92 -2.37 8.12 1.04
C ALA A 92 -1.70 7.31 -0.08
N LYS A 93 -0.41 7.58 -0.35
CA LYS A 93 0.36 6.90 -1.40
C LYS A 93 1.63 6.30 -0.83
N ILE A 94 1.94 5.10 -1.27
CA ILE A 94 3.15 4.38 -0.90
C ILE A 94 3.92 4.06 -2.17
N SER A 95 5.23 4.41 -2.19
CA SER A 95 6.14 4.08 -3.28
C SER A 95 7.28 3.23 -2.74
N VAL A 96 7.61 2.13 -3.43
CA VAL A 96 8.64 1.18 -3.03
C VAL A 96 9.51 0.84 -4.23
N ASP A 97 10.83 0.93 -4.07
CA ASP A 97 11.81 0.39 -5.02
C ASP A 97 12.07 -1.09 -4.70
N LEU A 98 11.76 -1.96 -5.64
CA LEU A 98 11.94 -3.39 -5.57
C LEU A 98 13.09 -3.91 -6.44
N SER A 99 13.94 -3.03 -6.99
CA SER A 99 15.05 -3.41 -7.89
C SER A 99 16.02 -4.40 -7.25
N GLY A 100 16.17 -4.39 -5.92
CA GLY A 100 16.96 -5.33 -5.14
C GLY A 100 16.23 -6.61 -4.72
N VAL A 101 14.96 -6.81 -5.11
CA VAL A 101 14.11 -7.91 -4.64
C VAL A 101 13.76 -8.84 -5.80
N ASN A 102 14.24 -10.07 -5.75
CA ASN A 102 13.95 -11.07 -6.80
C ASN A 102 12.62 -11.80 -6.52
N TYR A 103 11.50 -11.05 -6.46
CA TYR A 103 10.17 -11.59 -6.17
C TYR A 103 9.61 -12.44 -7.32
N GLU A 104 10.02 -12.18 -8.55
CA GLU A 104 9.56 -12.92 -9.74
C GLU A 104 10.11 -14.35 -9.82
N ALA A 105 11.26 -14.62 -9.17
CA ALA A 105 11.85 -15.97 -9.15
C ALA A 105 11.26 -16.88 -8.06
N LEU A 106 10.41 -16.35 -7.18
CA LEU A 106 9.78 -17.14 -6.13
C LEU A 106 8.80 -18.14 -6.75
N LYS A 107 8.94 -19.40 -6.40
CA LYS A 107 7.98 -20.47 -6.76
C LYS A 107 6.78 -20.42 -5.80
N VAL A 108 5.64 -20.88 -6.29
CA VAL A 108 4.41 -21.01 -5.48
C VAL A 108 4.72 -21.76 -4.17
N GLY A 109 4.36 -21.13 -3.04
CA GLY A 109 4.63 -21.59 -1.69
C GLY A 109 5.97 -21.13 -1.11
N GLU A 110 6.89 -20.60 -1.91
CA GLU A 110 8.11 -19.98 -1.39
C GLU A 110 7.83 -18.59 -0.82
N SER A 111 8.59 -18.19 0.17
CA SER A 111 8.49 -16.87 0.79
C SER A 111 9.86 -16.29 1.13
N VAL A 112 9.93 -14.98 1.17
CA VAL A 112 11.10 -14.23 1.61
C VAL A 112 10.68 -13.13 2.60
N THR A 113 11.53 -12.90 3.60
CA THR A 113 11.36 -11.83 4.58
C THR A 113 12.32 -10.70 4.26
N LEU A 114 11.81 -9.47 4.26
CA LEU A 114 12.55 -8.29 3.85
C LEU A 114 12.23 -7.10 4.76
N GLN A 115 13.21 -6.22 4.93
CA GLN A 115 12.96 -4.86 5.39
C GLN A 115 12.91 -3.96 4.15
N LEU A 116 11.72 -3.44 3.84
CA LEU A 116 11.49 -2.60 2.67
C LEU A 116 11.46 -1.12 3.10
N PRO A 117 12.43 -0.33 2.65
CA PRO A 117 12.30 1.12 2.71
C PRO A 117 11.21 1.55 1.72
N LEU A 118 10.29 2.37 2.18
CA LEU A 118 9.21 2.92 1.40
C LEU A 118 9.06 4.42 1.64
N LEU A 119 8.48 5.12 0.69
CA LEU A 119 8.10 6.52 0.84
C LEU A 119 6.57 6.58 1.05
N LEU A 120 6.15 7.03 2.22
CA LEU A 120 4.74 7.27 2.55
C LEU A 120 4.43 8.76 2.33
N ASP A 121 3.48 9.04 1.43
CA ASP A 121 2.84 10.35 1.25
C ASP A 121 1.47 10.31 1.92
N LEU A 122 1.34 10.98 3.05
CA LEU A 122 0.12 11.06 3.82
C LEU A 122 -0.15 12.51 4.19
N HIS A 123 -1.36 12.99 3.94
CA HIS A 123 -1.78 14.37 4.22
C HIS A 123 -0.87 15.41 3.54
N GLY A 124 -0.35 15.08 2.34
CA GLY A 124 0.55 15.94 1.55
C GLY A 124 2.00 16.00 2.08
N ILE A 125 2.35 15.19 3.06
CA ILE A 125 3.71 15.13 3.61
C ILE A 125 4.32 13.77 3.28
N LYS A 126 5.51 13.80 2.68
CA LYS A 126 6.28 12.59 2.32
C LYS A 126 7.30 12.26 3.39
N ARG A 127 7.31 11.03 3.88
CA ARG A 127 8.30 10.54 4.85
C ARG A 127 8.81 9.15 4.46
N PRO A 128 10.11 8.89 4.61
CA PRO A 128 10.65 7.55 4.52
C PRO A 128 10.19 6.72 5.73
N VAL A 129 9.77 5.50 5.46
CA VAL A 129 9.34 4.53 6.47
C VAL A 129 9.98 3.19 6.13
N VAL A 130 10.24 2.34 7.10
CA VAL A 130 10.70 0.96 6.87
C VAL A 130 9.62 -0.01 7.33
N ALA A 131 9.22 -0.92 6.44
CA ALA A 131 8.29 -2.00 6.76
C ALA A 131 9.02 -3.35 6.81
N ASP A 132 8.82 -4.12 7.87
CA ASP A 132 9.24 -5.53 7.93
C ASP A 132 8.13 -6.37 7.32
N VAL A 133 8.41 -7.00 6.17
CA VAL A 133 7.41 -7.68 5.36
C VAL A 133 7.79 -9.13 5.07
N GLN A 134 6.79 -9.94 4.80
CA GLN A 134 6.92 -11.23 4.17
C GLN A 134 6.26 -11.21 2.80
N LEU A 135 7.01 -11.57 1.77
CA LEU A 135 6.51 -11.82 0.43
C LEU A 135 6.33 -13.32 0.26
N ILE A 136 5.18 -13.74 -0.24
CA ILE A 136 4.83 -15.15 -0.46
C ILE A 136 4.32 -15.29 -1.89
N ALA A 137 4.94 -16.16 -2.68
CA ALA A 137 4.41 -16.49 -3.99
C ALA A 137 3.22 -17.44 -3.85
N VAL A 138 2.07 -17.04 -4.39
CA VAL A 138 0.84 -17.82 -4.42
C VAL A 138 0.46 -18.19 -5.85
N ALA A 139 -0.49 -19.11 -6.02
CA ALA A 139 -0.82 -19.68 -7.33
C ALA A 139 -1.18 -18.64 -8.40
N ASP A 140 -1.82 -17.54 -8.02
CA ASP A 140 -2.32 -16.48 -8.90
C ASP A 140 -1.61 -15.15 -8.70
N GLY A 141 -0.54 -15.08 -7.89
CA GLY A 141 0.12 -13.81 -7.64
C GLY A 141 1.17 -13.78 -6.53
N LEU A 142 1.26 -12.64 -5.90
CA LEU A 142 2.19 -12.34 -4.82
C LEU A 142 1.41 -11.76 -3.62
N LEU A 143 1.61 -12.38 -2.46
CA LEU A 143 1.06 -11.89 -1.21
C LEU A 143 2.15 -11.16 -0.43
N VAL A 144 1.85 -9.94 0.03
CA VAL A 144 2.76 -9.12 0.83
C VAL A 144 2.09 -8.81 2.16
N THR A 145 2.69 -9.23 3.26
CA THR A 145 2.13 -9.00 4.61
C THR A 145 3.13 -8.29 5.50
N SER A 146 2.64 -7.42 6.37
CA SER A 146 3.44 -6.85 7.45
C SER A 146 3.73 -7.91 8.53
N ARG A 147 4.99 -8.14 8.87
CA ARG A 147 5.39 -9.01 9.98
C ARG A 147 5.32 -8.31 11.34
N GLN A 148 5.52 -7.00 11.30
CA GLN A 148 5.40 -6.11 12.44
C GLN A 148 4.56 -4.90 12.03
N PRO A 149 3.88 -4.23 12.97
CA PRO A 149 3.14 -3.02 12.64
C PRO A 149 4.10 -1.90 12.21
N VAL A 150 3.73 -1.19 11.16
CA VAL A 150 4.36 0.09 10.83
C VAL A 150 3.79 1.14 11.76
N ILE A 151 4.64 1.83 12.52
CA ILE A 151 4.18 2.88 13.44
C ILE A 151 4.14 4.23 12.71
N VAL A 152 2.94 4.72 12.45
CA VAL A 152 2.70 6.05 11.89
C VAL A 152 2.52 7.05 13.03
N LYS A 153 3.40 8.04 13.10
CA LYS A 153 3.30 9.12 14.10
C LYS A 153 2.57 10.30 13.48
N ALA A 154 1.45 10.68 14.07
CA ALA A 154 0.57 11.75 13.57
C ALA A 154 1.32 13.08 13.34
N ALA A 155 2.23 13.46 14.24
CA ALA A 155 3.02 14.68 14.14
C ALA A 155 3.89 14.75 12.88
N GLU A 156 4.38 13.60 12.39
CA GLU A 156 5.22 13.55 11.20
C GLU A 156 4.45 13.86 9.90
N PHE A 157 3.10 13.80 9.96
CA PHE A 157 2.20 14.01 8.82
C PHE A 157 1.21 15.16 9.06
N GLY A 158 1.40 15.97 10.10
CA GLY A 158 0.51 17.11 10.39
C GLY A 158 -0.90 16.73 10.83
N LEU A 159 -1.09 15.51 11.35
CA LEU A 159 -2.41 14.97 11.75
C LEU A 159 -2.76 15.23 13.21
N ASP A 160 -1.87 15.82 14.02
CA ASP A 160 -2.11 16.06 15.44
C ASP A 160 -3.33 16.95 15.69
N GLY A 161 -3.51 17.99 14.87
CA GLY A 161 -4.66 18.88 14.97
C GLY A 161 -5.99 18.15 14.72
N GLY A 162 -6.01 17.24 13.75
CA GLY A 162 -7.18 16.41 13.44
C GLY A 162 -7.50 15.43 14.57
N ILE A 163 -6.48 14.77 15.13
CA ILE A 163 -6.65 13.88 16.31
C ILE A 163 -7.24 14.66 17.49
N GLU A 164 -6.71 15.86 17.76
CA GLU A 164 -7.18 16.70 18.86
C GLU A 164 -8.63 17.15 18.64
N ALA A 165 -9.00 17.52 17.42
CA ALA A 165 -10.37 17.88 17.08
C ALA A 165 -11.35 16.68 17.27
N LEU A 166 -10.94 15.48 16.86
CA LEU A 166 -11.70 14.25 17.09
C LEU A 166 -11.85 13.94 18.58
N ARG A 167 -10.77 14.12 19.37
CA ARG A 167 -10.77 13.94 20.82
C ARG A 167 -11.79 14.85 21.50
N GLN A 168 -11.77 16.13 21.13
CA GLN A 168 -12.69 17.13 21.72
C GLN A 168 -14.15 16.85 21.40
N ILE A 169 -14.48 16.59 20.12
CA ILE A 169 -15.88 16.35 19.70
C ILE A 169 -16.43 15.05 20.27
N ALA A 170 -15.58 14.10 20.60
CA ALA A 170 -15.96 12.84 21.25
C ALA A 170 -15.89 12.89 22.78
N SER A 171 -15.51 14.07 23.38
CA SER A 171 -15.30 14.27 24.82
C SER A 171 -14.41 13.19 25.44
N LEU A 172 -13.33 12.84 24.74
CA LEU A 172 -12.36 11.83 25.18
C LEU A 172 -11.22 12.47 25.97
N PRO A 173 -10.69 11.81 27.02
CA PRO A 173 -9.52 12.29 27.74
C PRO A 173 -8.25 12.23 26.87
N SER A 174 -8.11 11.19 26.01
CA SER A 174 -6.94 11.01 25.14
C SER A 174 -7.26 10.18 23.91
N ILE A 175 -6.49 10.41 22.83
CA ILE A 175 -6.34 9.52 21.66
C ILE A 175 -4.83 9.43 21.38
N ALA A 176 -4.31 8.24 21.14
CA ALA A 176 -2.90 8.02 20.86
C ALA A 176 -2.48 8.64 19.51
N HIS A 177 -1.31 9.27 19.48
CA HIS A 177 -0.73 9.91 18.28
C HIS A 177 0.25 9.00 17.52
N ALA A 178 0.59 7.84 18.08
CA ALA A 178 1.36 6.79 17.43
C ALA A 178 0.40 5.65 17.07
N VAL A 179 0.27 5.39 15.78
CA VAL A 179 -0.76 4.52 15.23
C VAL A 179 -0.10 3.30 14.60
N PRO A 180 -0.27 2.10 15.16
CA PRO A 180 0.16 0.86 14.52
C PRO A 180 -0.70 0.56 13.28
N VAL A 181 -0.03 0.30 12.15
CA VAL A 181 -0.65 -0.05 10.87
C VAL A 181 -0.19 -1.43 10.43
N PHE A 182 -1.13 -2.28 10.06
CA PHE A 182 -0.91 -3.61 9.50
C PHE A 182 -1.48 -3.67 8.09
N PHE A 183 -0.89 -4.50 7.25
CA PHE A 183 -1.40 -4.70 5.91
C PHE A 183 -1.22 -6.14 5.43
N HIS A 184 -2.11 -6.51 4.53
CA HIS A 184 -2.14 -7.75 3.78
C HIS A 184 -2.54 -7.39 2.35
N LEU A 185 -1.60 -7.49 1.40
CA LEU A 185 -1.76 -7.01 0.05
C LEU A 185 -1.59 -8.16 -0.93
N GLN A 186 -2.62 -8.43 -1.73
CA GLN A 186 -2.60 -9.45 -2.78
C GLN A 186 -2.39 -8.78 -4.14
N PHE A 187 -1.28 -9.09 -4.79
CA PHE A 187 -1.04 -8.68 -6.17
C PHE A 187 -1.29 -9.87 -7.10
N ILE A 188 -2.00 -9.62 -8.20
CA ILE A 188 -2.26 -10.60 -9.26
C ILE A 188 -1.53 -10.16 -10.52
N ARG A 189 -1.03 -11.13 -11.29
CA ARG A 189 -0.36 -10.83 -12.56
C ARG A 189 -1.39 -10.38 -13.60
N SER A 190 -1.17 -9.20 -14.21
CA SER A 190 -1.95 -8.76 -15.37
C SER A 190 -1.73 -9.75 -16.53
N ARG A 191 -2.82 -10.17 -17.17
CA ARG A 191 -2.80 -11.10 -18.30
C ARG A 191 -2.51 -10.37 -19.60
#